data_dc0a004b9b2c140fa424c76db6933ca5
#
_entry.id   dc0a004b9b2c140fa424c76db6933ca5
#
_cell.length_a   1.000
_cell.length_b   1.000
_cell.length_c   1.000
_cell.angle_alpha   90.00
_cell.angle_beta   90.00
_cell.angle_gamma   90.00
#
_symmetry.space_group_name_H-M   'P 1'
#
loop_
_entity.id
_entity.type
_entity.pdbx_description
1 polymer ?
#
loop_
_entity_poly.entity_id
_entity_poly.type
_entity_poly.pdbx_seq_one_letter_code
_entity_poly.pdbx_strand_id
1 'polypeptide(L)'
;ITGSCGLVGSEAVNFFSKKGFDVVGIDNNLRKFFFGNEGSTTKIKNNLIKNNKRFKHYDIDIRNFNSLEKIYKKYKKNISLIIHCAAQPSHDYGKNFPILDFNVNASGTLNLLELTKKYCAESPFIFMSTNKVYGDNPNKLNFIENKTRWEIKKNNKYYNGIDERFSIDNCTHSF
;
A
#
# COMPACT_ATOMS: atom_id res chain seq x y z
N ILE A 1 4.97 7.67 -4.91
CA ILE A 1 4.32 6.90 -3.85
C ILE A 1 2.83 7.12 -3.93
N THR A 2 2.01 6.08 -4.15
CA THR A 2 0.55 6.17 -4.08
C THR A 2 0.06 5.78 -2.70
N GLY A 3 -1.12 6.30 -2.26
CA GLY A 3 -1.56 6.16 -0.88
C GLY A 3 -0.61 6.86 0.09
N SER A 4 0.01 7.95 -0.38
CA SER A 4 1.12 8.64 0.29
C SER A 4 0.78 9.21 1.67
N CYS A 5 -0.49 9.36 1.97
CA CYS A 5 -0.97 9.88 3.27
C CYS A 5 -1.56 8.78 4.16
N GLY A 6 -1.56 7.52 3.71
CA GLY A 6 -1.89 6.35 4.51
C GLY A 6 -0.75 5.95 5.45
N LEU A 7 -0.96 4.90 6.27
CA LEU A 7 0.02 4.43 7.26
C LEU A 7 1.37 4.09 6.63
N VAL A 8 1.41 3.18 5.67
CA VAL A 8 2.65 2.73 5.02
C VAL A 8 3.21 3.81 4.09
N GLY A 9 2.33 4.45 3.30
CA GLY A 9 2.75 5.48 2.34
C GLY A 9 3.40 6.69 3.01
N SER A 10 2.90 7.13 4.16
CA SER A 10 3.48 8.28 4.88
C SER A 10 4.87 7.99 5.46
N GLU A 11 5.10 6.78 5.93
CA GLU A 11 6.43 6.35 6.38
C GLU A 11 7.41 6.25 5.21
N ALA A 12 6.97 5.73 4.06
CA ALA A 12 7.77 5.73 2.84
C ALA A 12 8.12 7.15 2.38
N VAL A 13 7.16 8.11 2.42
CA VAL A 13 7.44 9.53 2.13
C VAL A 13 8.53 10.07 3.05
N ASN A 14 8.38 9.88 4.36
CA ASN A 14 9.35 10.35 5.35
C ASN A 14 10.74 9.73 5.13
N PHE A 15 10.80 8.42 4.91
CA PHE A 15 12.06 7.70 4.69
C PHE A 15 12.80 8.21 3.46
N PHE A 16 12.15 8.25 2.30
CA PHE A 16 12.79 8.65 1.05
C PHE A 16 13.13 10.14 1.02
N SER A 17 12.27 11.01 1.59
CA SER A 17 12.58 12.43 1.72
C SER A 17 13.84 12.68 2.59
N LYS A 18 13.99 11.96 3.71
CA LYS A 18 15.20 12.02 4.55
C LYS A 18 16.45 11.49 3.85
N LYS A 19 16.30 10.55 2.92
CA LYS A 19 17.39 10.05 2.06
C LYS A 19 17.75 10.99 0.92
N GLY A 20 17.08 12.13 0.78
CA GLY A 20 17.36 13.17 -0.22
C GLY A 20 16.65 12.99 -1.55
N PHE A 21 15.72 12.06 -1.68
CA PHE A 21 14.90 11.91 -2.88
C PHE A 21 13.84 13.01 -2.98
N ASP A 22 13.53 13.42 -4.21
CA ASP A 22 12.33 14.18 -4.50
C ASP A 22 11.14 13.22 -4.56
N VAL A 23 10.21 13.36 -3.63
CA VAL A 23 9.10 12.43 -3.45
C VAL A 23 7.80 13.00 -4.01
N VAL A 24 7.20 12.29 -4.95
CA VAL A 24 5.87 12.58 -5.48
C VAL A 24 4.86 11.67 -4.78
N GLY A 25 3.91 12.27 -4.07
CA GLY A 25 2.83 11.55 -3.40
C GLY A 25 1.51 11.73 -4.13
N ILE A 26 0.77 10.63 -4.27
CA ILE A 26 -0.58 10.58 -4.83
C ILE A 26 -1.52 10.00 -3.77
N ASP A 27 -2.54 10.77 -3.39
CA ASP A 27 -3.55 10.36 -2.40
C ASP A 27 -4.79 11.24 -2.55
N ASN A 28 -5.97 10.67 -2.52
CA ASN A 28 -7.25 11.40 -2.65
C ASN A 28 -8.08 11.37 -1.38
N ASN A 29 -7.50 10.92 -0.24
CA ASN A 29 -8.21 10.81 1.03
C ASN A 29 -9.47 9.92 0.97
N LEU A 30 -9.49 8.92 0.08
CA LEU A 30 -10.63 7.99 -0.06
C LEU A 30 -10.94 7.24 1.25
N ARG A 31 -9.94 7.12 2.13
CA ARG A 31 -10.12 6.56 3.47
C ARG A 31 -11.20 7.29 4.29
N LYS A 32 -11.34 8.61 4.10
CA LYS A 32 -12.41 9.38 4.74
C LYS A 32 -13.81 8.92 4.32
N PHE A 33 -13.97 8.52 3.05
CA PHE A 33 -15.24 7.97 2.57
C PHE A 33 -15.63 6.68 3.30
N PHE A 34 -14.64 5.81 3.54
CA PHE A 34 -14.89 4.50 4.18
C PHE A 34 -15.07 4.60 5.71
N PHE A 35 -14.31 5.48 6.37
CA PHE A 35 -14.20 5.48 7.84
C PHE A 35 -14.60 6.83 8.47
N GLY A 36 -15.25 7.72 7.72
CA GLY A 36 -15.67 9.02 8.21
C GLY A 36 -14.49 9.95 8.53
N ASN A 37 -14.74 10.94 9.37
CA ASN A 37 -13.74 11.97 9.71
C ASN A 37 -12.49 11.40 10.38
N GLU A 38 -12.61 10.36 11.19
CA GLU A 38 -11.49 9.69 11.86
C GLU A 38 -10.57 8.98 10.87
N GLY A 39 -11.13 8.52 9.74
CA GLY A 39 -10.35 7.94 8.64
C GLY A 39 -9.59 8.95 7.80
N SER A 40 -9.82 10.27 7.98
CA SER A 40 -9.23 11.30 7.13
C SER A 40 -7.71 11.36 7.24
N THR A 41 -7.05 11.33 6.08
CA THR A 41 -5.58 11.47 5.96
C THR A 41 -5.11 12.93 5.85
N THR A 42 -6.02 13.91 5.95
CA THR A 42 -5.71 15.34 5.78
C THR A 42 -4.64 15.83 6.76
N LYS A 43 -4.71 15.42 8.03
CA LYS A 43 -3.71 15.80 9.04
C LYS A 43 -2.32 15.27 8.68
N ILE A 44 -2.24 14.01 8.22
CA ILE A 44 -1.00 13.38 7.78
C ILE A 44 -0.45 14.13 6.56
N LYS A 45 -1.29 14.40 5.55
CA LYS A 45 -0.92 15.18 4.36
C LYS A 45 -0.27 16.51 4.73
N ASN A 46 -0.94 17.29 5.60
CA ASN A 46 -0.45 18.60 6.01
C ASN A 46 0.90 18.51 6.74
N ASN A 47 1.08 17.52 7.61
CA ASN A 47 2.34 17.27 8.31
C ASN A 47 3.46 16.88 7.33
N LEU A 48 3.17 16.01 6.36
CA LEU A 48 4.15 15.60 5.35
C LEU A 48 4.62 16.80 4.52
N ILE A 49 3.71 17.64 4.04
CA ILE A 49 4.03 18.85 3.27
C ILE A 49 4.87 19.82 4.11
N LYS A 50 4.50 20.03 5.39
CA LYS A 50 5.22 20.94 6.29
C LYS A 50 6.65 20.45 6.58
N ASN A 51 6.83 19.16 6.80
CA ASN A 51 8.08 18.60 7.33
C ASN A 51 9.05 18.10 6.25
N ASN A 52 8.60 17.93 5.02
CA ASN A 52 9.41 17.38 3.94
C ASN A 52 9.46 18.34 2.75
N LYS A 53 10.49 19.17 2.67
CA LYS A 53 10.68 20.17 1.60
C LYS A 53 10.75 19.55 0.19
N ARG A 54 11.12 18.27 0.08
CA ARG A 54 11.24 17.50 -1.17
C ARG A 54 9.99 16.67 -1.49
N PHE A 55 8.91 16.82 -0.72
CA PHE A 55 7.66 16.12 -0.94
C PHE A 55 6.67 17.00 -1.71
N LYS A 56 6.16 16.47 -2.80
CA LYS A 56 5.09 17.10 -3.59
C LYS A 56 3.86 16.22 -3.63
N HIS A 57 2.77 16.70 -3.06
CA HIS A 57 1.50 16.00 -3.04
C HIS A 57 0.62 16.34 -4.26
N TYR A 58 -0.06 15.31 -4.78
CA TYR A 58 -1.11 15.43 -5.78
C TYR A 58 -2.36 14.74 -5.28
N ASP A 59 -3.46 15.50 -5.25
CA ASP A 59 -4.79 14.98 -4.91
C ASP A 59 -5.39 14.34 -6.18
N ILE A 60 -5.09 13.06 -6.37
CA ILE A 60 -5.45 12.29 -7.55
C ILE A 60 -5.93 10.91 -7.12
N ASP A 61 -7.04 10.48 -7.73
CA ASP A 61 -7.55 9.13 -7.64
C ASP A 61 -6.80 8.22 -8.63
N ILE A 62 -6.27 7.09 -8.17
CA ILE A 62 -5.54 6.13 -9.01
C ILE A 62 -6.41 5.49 -10.10
N ARG A 63 -7.73 5.56 -9.97
CA ARG A 63 -8.68 5.13 -11.01
C ARG A 63 -8.73 6.09 -12.20
N ASN A 64 -8.29 7.33 -12.02
CA ASN A 64 -8.28 8.34 -13.08
C ASN A 64 -6.97 8.25 -13.88
N PHE A 65 -7.01 7.45 -14.95
CA PHE A 65 -5.86 7.23 -15.84
C PHE A 65 -5.28 8.54 -16.39
N ASN A 66 -6.13 9.45 -16.87
CA ASN A 66 -5.67 10.69 -17.49
C ASN A 66 -4.94 11.62 -16.51
N SER A 67 -5.41 11.66 -15.25
CA SER A 67 -4.75 12.45 -14.21
C SER A 67 -3.41 11.84 -13.79
N LEU A 68 -3.34 10.53 -13.67
CA LEU A 68 -2.08 9.80 -13.45
C LEU A 68 -1.11 10.00 -14.61
N GLU A 69 -1.58 9.90 -15.86
CA GLU A 69 -0.74 10.05 -17.04
C GLU A 69 -0.06 11.43 -17.09
N LYS A 70 -0.74 12.49 -16.67
CA LYS A 70 -0.13 13.82 -16.56
C LYS A 70 1.09 13.82 -15.62
N ILE A 71 1.01 13.08 -14.51
CA ILE A 71 2.14 12.94 -13.57
C ILE A 71 3.27 12.16 -14.22
N TYR A 72 2.97 11.00 -14.81
CA TYR A 72 3.99 10.18 -15.48
C TYR A 72 4.66 10.94 -16.65
N LYS A 73 3.89 11.67 -17.46
CA LYS A 73 4.43 12.52 -18.54
C LYS A 73 5.37 13.62 -18.00
N LYS A 74 5.05 14.19 -16.84
CA LYS A 74 5.86 15.24 -16.22
C LYS A 74 7.22 14.72 -15.76
N TYR A 75 7.26 13.53 -15.14
CA TYR A 75 8.48 13.01 -14.52
C TYR A 75 9.21 11.99 -15.38
N LYS A 76 8.51 11.19 -16.19
CA LYS A 76 9.07 10.23 -17.16
C LYS A 76 10.21 9.40 -16.55
N LYS A 77 11.37 9.39 -17.22
CA LYS A 77 12.57 8.64 -16.81
C LYS A 77 13.21 9.13 -15.49
N ASN A 78 12.77 10.27 -14.96
CA ASN A 78 13.21 10.73 -13.63
C ASN A 78 12.47 10.01 -12.48
N ILE A 79 11.49 9.18 -12.78
CA ILE A 79 10.89 8.28 -11.79
C ILE A 79 11.89 7.14 -11.57
N SER A 80 12.49 7.08 -10.39
CA SER A 80 13.48 6.06 -10.02
C SER A 80 12.86 4.87 -9.31
N LEU A 81 11.68 5.03 -8.72
CA LEU A 81 10.99 3.99 -7.94
C LEU A 81 9.51 4.33 -7.83
N ILE A 82 8.66 3.33 -7.95
CA ILE A 82 7.24 3.43 -7.64
C ILE A 82 6.94 2.56 -6.40
N ILE A 83 6.25 3.13 -5.40
CA ILE A 83 5.73 2.40 -4.25
C ILE A 83 4.22 2.55 -4.23
N HIS A 84 3.54 1.45 -4.49
CA HIS A 84 2.09 1.42 -4.59
C HIS A 84 1.47 0.96 -3.27
N CYS A 85 1.02 1.94 -2.46
CA CYS A 85 0.35 1.72 -1.17
C CYS A 85 -1.14 2.08 -1.20
N ALA A 86 -1.62 2.69 -2.29
CA ALA A 86 -3.03 3.03 -2.41
C ALA A 86 -3.86 1.75 -2.57
N ALA A 87 -4.83 1.58 -1.69
CA ALA A 87 -5.74 0.44 -1.71
C ALA A 87 -7.06 0.80 -1.01
N GLN A 88 -8.10 0.04 -1.28
CA GLN A 88 -9.27 -0.08 -0.42
C GLN A 88 -8.96 -1.17 0.63
N PRO A 89 -8.75 -0.81 1.91
CA PRO A 89 -8.19 -1.74 2.89
C PRO A 89 -9.26 -2.50 3.71
N SER A 90 -10.53 -2.18 3.56
CA SER A 90 -11.60 -2.72 4.40
C SER A 90 -12.28 -3.91 3.75
N HIS A 91 -12.21 -5.06 4.40
CA HIS A 91 -12.90 -6.28 3.98
C HIS A 91 -14.43 -6.09 3.93
N ASP A 92 -15.03 -5.44 4.94
CA ASP A 92 -16.48 -5.23 5.00
C ASP A 92 -16.96 -4.28 3.89
N TYR A 93 -16.19 -3.25 3.57
CA TYR A 93 -16.49 -2.39 2.44
C TYR A 93 -16.30 -3.10 1.09
N GLY A 94 -15.33 -3.98 0.96
CA GLY A 94 -15.17 -4.81 -0.24
C GLY A 94 -16.41 -5.66 -0.50
N LYS A 95 -16.99 -6.26 0.54
CA LYS A 95 -18.24 -7.02 0.45
C LYS A 95 -19.44 -6.14 0.03
N ASN A 96 -19.54 -4.95 0.60
CA ASN A 96 -20.68 -4.05 0.36
C ASN A 96 -20.57 -3.24 -0.94
N PHE A 97 -19.33 -2.97 -1.39
CA PHE A 97 -19.04 -2.17 -2.59
C PHE A 97 -18.00 -2.86 -3.49
N PRO A 98 -18.30 -4.08 -4.02
CA PRO A 98 -17.30 -4.90 -4.72
C PRO A 98 -16.76 -4.24 -6.00
N ILE A 99 -17.59 -3.47 -6.72
CA ILE A 99 -17.15 -2.73 -7.92
C ILE A 99 -16.18 -1.63 -7.54
N LEU A 100 -16.41 -0.91 -6.44
CA LEU A 100 -15.50 0.11 -5.96
C LEU A 100 -14.18 -0.51 -5.50
N ASP A 101 -14.25 -1.61 -4.78
CA ASP A 101 -13.09 -2.39 -4.33
C ASP A 101 -12.23 -2.84 -5.52
N PHE A 102 -12.85 -3.48 -6.51
CA PHE A 102 -12.18 -3.89 -7.75
C PHE A 102 -11.55 -2.72 -8.49
N ASN A 103 -12.28 -1.61 -8.64
CA ASN A 103 -11.79 -0.44 -9.37
C ASN A 103 -10.61 0.22 -8.66
N VAL A 104 -10.57 0.24 -7.33
CA VAL A 104 -9.42 0.77 -6.58
C VAL A 104 -8.26 -0.21 -6.65
N ASN A 105 -8.48 -1.47 -6.24
CA ASN A 105 -7.40 -2.43 -6.03
C ASN A 105 -6.87 -3.06 -7.33
N ALA A 106 -7.73 -3.35 -8.30
CA ALA A 106 -7.33 -3.96 -9.56
C ALA A 106 -7.15 -2.93 -10.68
N SER A 107 -8.19 -2.16 -11.04
CA SER A 107 -8.09 -1.21 -12.15
C SER A 107 -7.10 -0.07 -11.87
N GLY A 108 -7.06 0.44 -10.62
CA GLY A 108 -6.09 1.45 -10.21
C GLY A 108 -4.64 0.95 -10.29
N THR A 109 -4.39 -0.29 -9.88
CA THR A 109 -3.08 -0.93 -10.01
C THR A 109 -2.70 -1.11 -11.48
N LEU A 110 -3.62 -1.59 -12.31
CA LEU A 110 -3.39 -1.74 -13.75
C LEU A 110 -3.04 -0.40 -14.42
N ASN A 111 -3.73 0.69 -14.06
CA ASN A 111 -3.41 2.02 -14.56
C ASN A 111 -1.96 2.42 -14.27
N LEU A 112 -1.48 2.15 -13.06
CA LEU A 112 -0.10 2.45 -12.67
C LEU A 112 0.91 1.58 -13.42
N LEU A 113 0.63 0.29 -13.58
CA LEU A 113 1.50 -0.64 -14.31
C LEU A 113 1.63 -0.26 -15.79
N GLU A 114 0.52 0.05 -16.46
CA GLU A 114 0.54 0.49 -17.86
C GLU A 114 1.30 1.82 -18.03
N LEU A 115 1.11 2.77 -17.12
CA LEU A 115 1.85 4.02 -17.15
C LEU A 115 3.34 3.84 -16.84
N THR A 116 3.68 2.96 -15.91
CA THR A 116 5.07 2.60 -15.60
C THR A 116 5.75 2.01 -16.83
N LYS A 117 5.13 0.99 -17.46
CA LYS A 117 5.61 0.40 -18.71
C LYS A 117 5.84 1.43 -19.81
N LYS A 118 4.91 2.39 -19.93
CA LYS A 118 4.95 3.40 -21.01
C LYS A 118 6.02 4.47 -20.79
N TYR A 119 6.23 4.93 -19.54
CA TYR A 119 7.01 6.14 -19.26
C TYR A 119 8.31 5.90 -18.49
N CYS A 120 8.42 4.83 -17.73
CA CYS A 120 9.56 4.53 -16.86
C CYS A 120 9.73 3.01 -16.61
N ALA A 121 9.77 2.23 -17.69
CA ALA A 121 9.79 0.76 -17.63
C ALA A 121 10.94 0.17 -16.80
N GLU A 122 12.07 0.89 -16.71
CA GLU A 122 13.24 0.46 -15.93
C GLU A 122 13.09 0.75 -14.42
N SER A 123 12.04 1.47 -14.01
CA SER A 123 11.84 1.83 -12.61
C SER A 123 11.24 0.65 -11.83
N PRO A 124 11.85 0.21 -10.73
CA PRO A 124 11.26 -0.79 -9.86
C PRO A 124 9.85 -0.39 -9.41
N PHE A 125 8.95 -1.35 -9.40
CA PHE A 125 7.59 -1.20 -8.93
C PHE A 125 7.36 -2.07 -7.69
N ILE A 126 7.22 -1.44 -6.52
CA ILE A 126 6.92 -2.13 -5.26
C ILE A 126 5.41 -2.09 -5.03
N PHE A 127 4.78 -3.25 -5.05
CA PHE A 127 3.37 -3.43 -4.71
C PHE A 127 3.25 -3.85 -3.26
N MET A 128 2.50 -3.07 -2.47
CA MET A 128 2.21 -3.42 -1.08
C MET A 128 1.09 -4.44 -1.02
N SER A 129 1.48 -5.69 -0.79
CA SER A 129 0.56 -6.82 -0.69
C SER A 129 -0.12 -6.88 0.69
N THR A 130 -0.66 -8.00 1.07
CA THR A 130 -1.41 -8.22 2.31
C THR A 130 -0.71 -9.20 3.24
N ASN A 131 -0.87 -9.01 4.55
CA ASN A 131 -0.44 -9.98 5.56
C ASN A 131 -1.28 -11.29 5.50
N LYS A 132 -2.43 -11.25 4.83
CA LYS A 132 -3.29 -12.43 4.65
C LYS A 132 -2.85 -13.35 3.51
N VAL A 133 -1.75 -13.06 2.83
CA VAL A 133 -1.22 -13.87 1.73
C VAL A 133 -0.99 -15.35 2.11
N TYR A 134 -0.73 -15.62 3.38
CA TYR A 134 -0.52 -16.99 3.88
C TYR A 134 -1.83 -17.72 4.26
N GLY A 135 -2.99 -17.07 4.10
CA GLY A 135 -4.29 -17.64 4.44
C GLY A 135 -4.34 -18.15 5.89
N ASP A 136 -4.87 -19.37 6.07
CA ASP A 136 -5.00 -20.00 7.37
C ASP A 136 -3.76 -20.83 7.80
N ASN A 137 -2.74 -20.92 6.96
CA ASN A 137 -1.56 -21.71 7.26
C ASN A 137 -0.82 -21.28 8.55
N PRO A 138 -0.69 -19.97 8.88
CA PRO A 138 -0.12 -19.57 10.16
C PRO A 138 -0.86 -20.14 11.36
N ASN A 139 -2.19 -20.30 11.29
CA ASN A 139 -3.02 -20.82 12.38
C ASN A 139 -2.76 -22.30 12.69
N LYS A 140 -2.11 -23.02 11.76
CA LYS A 140 -1.71 -24.43 11.94
C LYS A 140 -0.40 -24.59 12.71
N LEU A 141 0.30 -23.49 12.99
CA LEU A 141 1.53 -23.52 13.77
C LEU A 141 1.23 -23.73 15.26
N ASN A 142 2.16 -24.39 15.96
CA ASN A 142 2.05 -24.57 17.39
C ASN A 142 2.43 -23.29 18.12
N PHE A 143 1.44 -22.65 18.76
CA PHE A 143 1.63 -21.43 19.53
C PHE A 143 1.69 -21.70 21.04
N ILE A 144 2.32 -20.77 21.74
CA ILE A 144 2.28 -20.60 23.19
C ILE A 144 1.60 -19.27 23.47
N GLU A 145 0.62 -19.26 24.35
CA GLU A 145 0.02 -18.03 24.84
C GLU A 145 0.87 -17.47 25.97
N ASN A 146 1.42 -16.27 25.75
CA ASN A 146 2.10 -15.48 26.77
C ASN A 146 1.16 -14.39 27.28
N LYS A 147 1.55 -13.70 28.35
CA LYS A 147 0.73 -12.65 28.98
C LYS A 147 0.26 -11.55 28.01
N THR A 148 1.03 -11.25 26.99
CA THR A 148 0.78 -10.10 26.08
C THR A 148 0.65 -10.49 24.61
N ARG A 149 1.00 -11.71 24.24
CA ARG A 149 0.99 -12.15 22.82
C ARG A 149 1.07 -13.65 22.67
N TRP A 150 0.69 -14.13 21.51
CA TRP A 150 0.97 -15.49 21.05
C TRP A 150 2.37 -15.56 20.43
N GLU A 151 3.11 -16.61 20.71
CA GLU A 151 4.42 -16.89 20.11
C GLU A 151 4.47 -18.31 19.55
N ILE A 152 5.19 -18.48 18.45
CA ILE A 152 5.46 -19.80 17.87
C ILE A 152 6.42 -20.54 18.82
N LYS A 153 6.17 -21.83 19.08
CA LYS A 153 7.03 -22.64 19.95
C LYS A 153 8.48 -22.67 19.44
N LYS A 154 9.45 -22.63 20.37
CA LYS A 154 10.90 -22.57 20.08
C LYS A 154 11.42 -23.72 19.20
N ASN A 155 10.81 -24.89 19.26
CA ASN A 155 11.17 -26.03 18.42
C ASN A 155 10.62 -25.98 16.99
N ASN A 156 9.88 -24.94 16.63
CA ASN A 156 9.37 -24.74 15.28
C ASN A 156 10.39 -23.96 14.44
N LYS A 157 10.56 -24.37 13.18
CA LYS A 157 11.48 -23.68 12.25
C LYS A 157 11.12 -22.19 12.00
N TYR A 158 9.88 -21.82 12.26
CA TYR A 158 9.39 -20.43 12.12
C TYR A 158 9.35 -19.67 13.45
N TYR A 159 10.07 -20.14 14.48
CA TYR A 159 10.10 -19.47 15.79
C TYR A 159 10.49 -17.99 15.70
N ASN A 160 11.45 -17.65 14.84
CA ASN A 160 11.91 -16.27 14.65
C ASN A 160 11.02 -15.45 13.69
N GLY A 161 9.93 -16.00 13.19
CA GLY A 161 9.00 -15.38 12.26
C GLY A 161 8.79 -16.20 10.99
N ILE A 162 7.71 -15.88 10.31
CA ILE A 162 7.35 -16.45 9.01
C ILE A 162 8.07 -15.64 7.93
N ASP A 163 8.73 -16.32 7.01
CA ASP A 163 9.43 -15.73 5.87
C ASP A 163 8.76 -16.10 4.52
N GLU A 164 9.35 -15.68 3.42
CA GLU A 164 8.83 -15.86 2.05
C GLU A 164 8.76 -17.33 1.59
N ARG A 165 9.39 -18.25 2.32
CA ARG A 165 9.36 -19.70 2.06
C ARG A 165 8.15 -20.37 2.72
N PHE A 166 7.37 -19.64 3.50
CA PHE A 166 6.15 -20.18 4.08
C PHE A 166 5.10 -20.42 3.00
N SER A 167 4.42 -21.58 3.04
CA SER A 167 3.42 -21.95 2.04
C SER A 167 2.24 -20.98 2.03
N ILE A 168 1.82 -20.59 0.84
CA ILE A 168 0.60 -19.81 0.57
C ILE A 168 -0.57 -20.72 0.13
N ASP A 169 -0.36 -22.03 0.11
CA ASP A 169 -1.38 -22.99 -0.28
C ASP A 169 -2.48 -23.09 0.79
N ASN A 170 -3.66 -23.53 0.38
CA ASN A 170 -4.85 -23.65 1.24
C ASN A 170 -5.38 -22.32 1.80
N CYS A 171 -5.31 -21.26 1.03
CA CYS A 171 -6.05 -20.04 1.33
C CYS A 171 -7.56 -20.31 1.20
N THR A 172 -8.19 -20.73 2.28
CA THR A 172 -9.63 -20.88 2.36
C THR A 172 -10.22 -19.58 2.89
N HIS A 173 -10.47 -18.63 2.02
CA HIS A 173 -11.35 -17.51 2.37
C HIS A 173 -12.77 -17.90 2.00
N SER A 174 -13.54 -18.30 3.00
CA SER A 174 -14.98 -18.24 2.92
C SER A 174 -15.38 -16.76 3.00
N PHE A 175 -15.92 -16.22 1.94
CA PHE A 175 -16.61 -14.95 1.95
C PHE A 175 -18.00 -15.10 2.56
#